data_870888322fb34ca9d398a33b78f370ea
#
_entry.id   870888322fb34ca9d398a33b78f370ea
#
_cell.length_a   1.000
_cell.length_b   1.000
_cell.length_c   1.000
_cell.angle_alpha   90.00
_cell.angle_beta   90.00
_cell.angle_gamma   90.00
#
_symmetry.space_group_name_H-M   'P 1'
#
loop_
_entity.id
_entity.type
_entity.pdbx_description
1 polymer ?
#
loop_
_entity_poly.entity_id
_entity_poly.type
_entity_poly.pdbx_seq_one_letter_code
_entity_poly.pdbx_strand_id
1 'polypeptide(L)'
;MPNADIYKDLKDKKVLGTQIPVYKSGDLEYEVSVDVANLLYRFSRPTCVVKPELPVHVEEVVKYAYENKTPITVKNGGHSYAGLSTTNDGILLDLSRMNDVYLQHKSEPPTITMQGGALWAHAYRQLVIEKVNKLVVNGGRCPTVGVSGFVLGGGLGPFTRKFGMGCDSLLEATLVTGKGDLVTVRKDDPDPEKRKLFWALCGAGANNFGAVITMKMSLHELQEDKVVAGRYTWYPSADEREEGFMEAMNSFYAANWSNSMTIDTSWLCDLKDGKGDLAVRFLTYYDGKKQKFQEEIDRNLRGDAGSDIQKIKNSLADNLKRRSIAEDSSRFLHETLVSQWSEETKKAIPSNKAYSIYASFVFGTGSDYTGITKSIRDHMKNFKKEFRGESALLQVTFIHTGQQATRIGVNETAFPWRNASRIAYIMLQWDEKWLGEEMEEFCKNFKENLMRFSIDGKAGFLNFPDRELCVTEDHHQAYYGPNSDAIREIKQTWDPKGIFQFAPKNERDESIATDIVPILQAALSIEEIVSASLPHLNPLMTLISQLSAGNLS
;
A
#
# COMPACT_ATOMS: atom_id res chain seq x y z
N MET A 1 34.69 -4.67 -16.30
CA MET A 1 34.55 -6.13 -16.22
C MET A 1 33.60 -6.54 -17.34
N PRO A 2 33.78 -7.70 -18.02
CA PRO A 2 32.77 -8.12 -19.00
C PRO A 2 31.40 -8.18 -18.29
N ASN A 3 30.34 -7.71 -18.97
CA ASN A 3 28.97 -7.79 -18.45
C ASN A 3 28.69 -9.25 -18.09
N ALA A 4 28.71 -9.57 -16.78
CA ALA A 4 28.28 -10.87 -16.31
C ALA A 4 26.84 -11.06 -16.77
N ASP A 5 26.54 -12.16 -17.44
CA ASP A 5 25.17 -12.51 -17.82
C ASP A 5 24.44 -12.99 -16.57
N ILE A 6 23.90 -12.04 -15.81
CA ILE A 6 23.20 -12.28 -14.53
C ILE A 6 22.20 -13.44 -14.65
N TYR A 7 21.43 -13.45 -15.73
CA TYR A 7 20.44 -14.51 -15.98
C TYR A 7 21.10 -15.88 -16.07
N LYS A 8 22.14 -16.00 -16.90
CA LYS A 8 22.82 -17.27 -17.16
C LYS A 8 23.54 -17.75 -15.90
N ASP A 9 24.28 -16.87 -15.24
CA ASP A 9 25.05 -17.20 -14.03
C ASP A 9 24.16 -17.74 -12.90
N LEU A 10 22.98 -17.14 -12.70
CA LEU A 10 22.02 -17.62 -11.71
C LEU A 10 21.26 -18.86 -12.17
N LYS A 11 20.91 -18.97 -13.46
CA LYS A 11 20.16 -20.09 -14.05
C LYS A 11 20.94 -21.40 -13.97
N ASP A 12 22.26 -21.34 -14.15
CA ASP A 12 23.13 -22.52 -14.14
C ASP A 12 23.49 -22.98 -12.72
N LYS A 13 23.21 -22.16 -11.69
CA LYS A 13 23.44 -22.53 -10.28
C LYS A 13 22.43 -23.57 -9.81
N LYS A 14 22.94 -24.58 -9.11
CA LYS A 14 22.14 -25.58 -8.39
C LYS A 14 22.42 -25.48 -6.90
N VAL A 15 21.35 -25.43 -6.13
CA VAL A 15 21.42 -25.35 -4.66
C VAL A 15 20.56 -26.46 -4.08
N LEU A 16 21.12 -27.28 -3.19
CA LEU A 16 20.46 -28.48 -2.66
C LEU A 16 19.87 -29.41 -3.74
N GLY A 17 20.51 -29.46 -4.93
CA GLY A 17 20.08 -30.29 -6.05
C GLY A 17 18.97 -29.66 -6.92
N THR A 18 18.44 -28.48 -6.56
CA THR A 18 17.43 -27.73 -7.33
C THR A 18 18.06 -26.53 -8.05
N GLN A 19 17.48 -26.15 -9.18
CA GLN A 19 17.87 -24.92 -9.87
C GLN A 19 17.17 -23.71 -9.23
N ILE A 20 17.85 -22.54 -9.22
CA ILE A 20 17.22 -21.27 -8.86
C ILE A 20 16.21 -20.92 -9.96
N PRO A 21 14.94 -20.61 -9.60
CA PRO A 21 13.94 -20.18 -10.60
C PRO A 21 14.22 -18.76 -11.09
N VAL A 22 14.92 -18.64 -12.22
CA VAL A 22 15.32 -17.38 -12.85
C VAL A 22 14.66 -17.25 -14.21
N TYR A 23 14.14 -16.07 -14.52
CA TYR A 23 13.40 -15.77 -15.74
C TYR A 23 13.90 -14.49 -16.38
N LYS A 24 13.86 -14.41 -17.72
CA LYS A 24 14.25 -13.26 -18.52
C LYS A 24 13.06 -12.71 -19.31
N SER A 25 13.23 -11.54 -19.89
CA SER A 25 12.23 -10.94 -20.79
C SER A 25 11.78 -11.93 -21.87
N GLY A 26 10.47 -12.04 -22.05
CA GLY A 26 9.80 -13.00 -22.92
C GLY A 26 9.37 -14.32 -22.24
N ASP A 27 9.87 -14.63 -21.05
CA ASP A 27 9.35 -15.75 -20.25
C ASP A 27 8.03 -15.31 -19.57
N LEU A 28 7.01 -16.17 -19.55
CA LEU A 28 5.70 -15.84 -18.93
C LEU A 28 5.84 -15.39 -17.46
N GLU A 29 6.67 -16.08 -16.69
CA GLU A 29 6.90 -15.75 -15.27
C GLU A 29 7.58 -14.39 -15.10
N TYR A 30 8.41 -13.98 -16.05
CA TYR A 30 9.01 -12.65 -16.06
C TYR A 30 7.92 -11.60 -16.29
N GLU A 31 7.13 -11.73 -17.36
CA GLU A 31 6.11 -10.74 -17.74
C GLU A 31 5.06 -10.57 -16.64
N VAL A 32 4.63 -11.66 -15.99
CA VAL A 32 3.71 -11.60 -14.84
C VAL A 32 4.35 -10.90 -13.64
N SER A 33 5.64 -11.09 -13.40
CA SER A 33 6.32 -10.49 -12.26
C SER A 33 6.60 -9.00 -12.43
N VAL A 34 6.87 -8.53 -13.64
CA VAL A 34 7.13 -7.10 -13.92
C VAL A 34 5.83 -6.29 -14.05
N ASP A 35 4.71 -6.94 -14.30
CA ASP A 35 3.43 -6.27 -14.48
C ASP A 35 2.94 -5.67 -13.14
N VAL A 36 2.77 -4.36 -13.12
CA VAL A 36 2.26 -3.58 -11.99
C VAL A 36 1.06 -2.74 -12.42
N ALA A 37 0.22 -2.39 -11.45
CA ALA A 37 -1.05 -1.72 -11.71
C ALA A 37 -0.91 -0.30 -12.27
N ASN A 38 0.09 0.44 -11.81
CA ASN A 38 0.28 1.83 -12.19
C ASN A 38 1.02 1.93 -13.53
N LEU A 39 0.40 2.58 -14.52
CA LEU A 39 0.99 2.76 -15.86
C LEU A 39 2.33 3.50 -15.86
N LEU A 40 2.59 4.35 -14.87
CA LEU A 40 3.88 5.04 -14.76
C LEU A 40 5.07 4.08 -14.61
N TYR A 41 4.85 2.86 -14.10
CA TYR A 41 5.92 1.90 -13.78
C TYR A 41 5.75 0.54 -14.44
N ARG A 42 4.68 0.33 -15.22
CA ARG A 42 4.35 -0.97 -15.84
C ARG A 42 5.39 -1.46 -16.83
N PHE A 43 6.14 -0.54 -17.41
CA PHE A 43 7.12 -0.85 -18.43
C PHE A 43 8.54 -1.00 -17.89
N SER A 44 8.71 -1.03 -16.58
CA SER A 44 10.01 -1.35 -15.95
C SER A 44 10.48 -2.74 -16.37
N ARG A 45 11.77 -2.87 -16.68
CA ARG A 45 12.40 -4.10 -17.19
C ARG A 45 13.68 -4.41 -16.45
N PRO A 46 13.62 -5.19 -15.35
CA PRO A 46 14.81 -5.71 -14.67
C PRO A 46 15.63 -6.61 -15.59
N THR A 47 16.90 -6.77 -15.33
CA THR A 47 17.77 -7.67 -16.10
C THR A 47 17.25 -9.12 -16.02
N CYS A 48 16.80 -9.56 -14.87
CA CYS A 48 16.10 -10.83 -14.69
C CYS A 48 15.13 -10.77 -13.49
N VAL A 49 14.21 -11.72 -13.46
CA VAL A 49 13.31 -11.99 -12.34
C VAL A 49 13.72 -13.30 -11.68
N VAL A 50 13.82 -13.30 -10.34
CA VAL A 50 14.00 -14.53 -9.55
C VAL A 50 12.75 -14.75 -8.70
N LYS A 51 12.15 -15.95 -8.80
CA LYS A 51 10.98 -16.37 -7.99
C LYS A 51 11.38 -17.52 -7.06
N PRO A 52 12.04 -17.22 -5.92
CA PRO A 52 12.56 -18.25 -5.03
C PRO A 52 11.41 -19.07 -4.41
N GLU A 53 11.69 -20.35 -4.17
CA GLU A 53 10.79 -21.29 -3.48
C GLU A 53 11.34 -21.71 -2.11
N LEU A 54 12.65 -21.51 -1.91
CA LEU A 54 13.37 -21.89 -0.70
C LEU A 54 14.23 -20.72 -0.20
N PRO A 55 14.44 -20.57 1.12
CA PRO A 55 15.33 -19.54 1.67
C PRO A 55 16.74 -19.57 1.04
N VAL A 56 17.29 -20.75 0.80
CA VAL A 56 18.62 -20.93 0.22
C VAL A 56 18.72 -20.37 -1.22
N HIS A 57 17.62 -20.34 -2.00
CA HIS A 57 17.61 -19.64 -3.30
C HIS A 57 17.84 -18.15 -3.11
N VAL A 58 17.25 -17.53 -2.08
CA VAL A 58 17.44 -16.11 -1.76
C VAL A 58 18.87 -15.85 -1.31
N GLU A 59 19.43 -16.71 -0.43
CA GLU A 59 20.83 -16.59 0.03
C GLU A 59 21.80 -16.57 -1.16
N GLU A 60 21.67 -17.50 -2.10
CA GLU A 60 22.55 -17.58 -3.26
C GLU A 60 22.42 -16.40 -4.23
N VAL A 61 21.19 -15.91 -4.43
CA VAL A 61 20.94 -14.71 -5.25
C VAL A 61 21.57 -13.47 -4.61
N VAL A 62 21.42 -13.32 -3.29
CA VAL A 62 21.99 -12.17 -2.56
C VAL A 62 23.51 -12.26 -2.51
N LYS A 63 24.12 -13.44 -2.29
CA LYS A 63 25.58 -13.64 -2.37
C LYS A 63 26.12 -13.26 -3.75
N TYR A 64 25.46 -13.72 -4.82
CA TYR A 64 25.81 -13.33 -6.19
C TYR A 64 25.75 -11.81 -6.37
N ALA A 65 24.65 -11.20 -5.94
CA ALA A 65 24.46 -9.75 -6.04
C ALA A 65 25.51 -8.98 -5.22
N TYR A 66 25.82 -9.44 -4.02
CA TYR A 66 26.88 -8.87 -3.18
C TYR A 66 28.26 -8.93 -3.84
N GLU A 67 28.63 -10.07 -4.41
CA GLU A 67 29.91 -10.25 -5.10
C GLU A 67 30.03 -9.33 -6.32
N ASN A 68 28.97 -9.25 -7.12
CA ASN A 68 28.95 -8.52 -8.39
C ASN A 68 28.44 -7.08 -8.29
N LYS A 69 28.08 -6.59 -7.08
CA LYS A 69 27.46 -5.28 -6.84
C LYS A 69 26.20 -5.05 -7.68
N THR A 70 25.40 -6.09 -7.86
CA THR A 70 24.16 -6.06 -8.61
C THR A 70 23.03 -5.60 -7.71
N PRO A 71 22.24 -4.59 -8.08
CA PRO A 71 21.10 -4.16 -7.26
C PRO A 71 19.99 -5.22 -7.23
N ILE A 72 19.33 -5.33 -6.07
CA ILE A 72 18.15 -6.17 -5.87
C ILE A 72 16.97 -5.28 -5.46
N THR A 73 15.85 -5.46 -6.15
CA THR A 73 14.54 -4.94 -5.74
C THR A 73 13.68 -6.11 -5.29
N VAL A 74 13.15 -6.05 -4.07
CA VAL A 74 12.27 -7.10 -3.53
C VAL A 74 10.82 -6.77 -3.84
N LYS A 75 10.10 -7.72 -4.42
CA LYS A 75 8.66 -7.66 -4.67
C LYS A 75 7.93 -8.73 -3.85
N ASN A 76 6.84 -8.33 -3.21
CA ASN A 76 5.82 -9.21 -2.67
C ASN A 76 4.50 -8.97 -3.44
N GLY A 77 3.49 -8.30 -2.86
CA GLY A 77 2.21 -8.01 -3.53
C GLY A 77 2.26 -6.91 -4.60
N GLY A 78 3.39 -6.19 -4.76
CA GLY A 78 3.55 -5.20 -5.81
C GLY A 78 2.73 -3.91 -5.65
N HIS A 79 2.30 -3.59 -4.43
CA HIS A 79 1.41 -2.46 -4.12
C HIS A 79 2.10 -1.11 -3.90
N SER A 80 3.39 -0.98 -4.19
CA SER A 80 4.06 0.31 -4.04
C SER A 80 3.48 1.33 -5.02
N TYR A 81 2.98 2.43 -4.48
CA TYR A 81 2.43 3.54 -5.27
C TYR A 81 3.49 4.35 -6.02
N ALA A 82 4.73 4.30 -5.56
CA ALA A 82 5.86 5.00 -6.17
C ALA A 82 6.78 4.09 -7.01
N GLY A 83 6.31 2.90 -7.40
CA GLY A 83 7.10 1.97 -8.21
C GLY A 83 8.26 1.29 -7.49
N LEU A 84 8.30 1.30 -6.13
CA LEU A 84 9.42 0.73 -5.35
C LEU A 84 9.46 -0.81 -5.37
N SER A 85 8.48 -1.47 -5.97
CA SER A 85 8.41 -2.93 -6.13
C SER A 85 8.74 -3.39 -7.54
N THR A 86 9.34 -2.53 -8.36
CA THR A 86 9.85 -2.84 -9.70
C THR A 86 11.12 -2.03 -9.99
N THR A 87 11.86 -2.37 -11.04
CA THR A 87 13.13 -1.72 -11.37
C THR A 87 13.44 -1.86 -12.86
N ASN A 88 14.27 -0.95 -13.39
CA ASN A 88 14.88 -1.07 -14.71
C ASN A 88 16.32 -1.62 -14.67
N ASP A 89 16.80 -2.02 -13.48
CA ASP A 89 18.19 -2.47 -13.32
C ASP A 89 18.25 -3.67 -12.37
N GLY A 90 19.23 -4.55 -12.57
CA GLY A 90 19.56 -5.65 -11.69
C GLY A 90 18.48 -6.74 -11.60
N ILE A 91 18.26 -7.23 -10.40
CA ILE A 91 17.42 -8.40 -10.11
C ILE A 91 16.11 -7.96 -9.46
N LEU A 92 14.96 -8.37 -10.04
CA LEU A 92 13.68 -8.34 -9.35
C LEU A 92 13.49 -9.67 -8.60
N LEU A 93 13.56 -9.62 -7.27
CA LEU A 93 13.36 -10.76 -6.39
C LEU A 93 11.88 -10.83 -5.99
N ASP A 94 11.10 -11.64 -6.70
CA ASP A 94 9.66 -11.82 -6.51
C ASP A 94 9.38 -12.97 -5.55
N LEU A 95 9.01 -12.64 -4.30
CA LEU A 95 8.79 -13.61 -3.22
C LEU A 95 7.44 -14.34 -3.31
N SER A 96 6.63 -14.12 -4.33
CA SER A 96 5.23 -14.59 -4.42
C SER A 96 5.05 -16.12 -4.27
N ARG A 97 6.09 -16.92 -4.54
CA ARG A 97 6.08 -18.38 -4.33
C ARG A 97 6.38 -18.81 -2.88
N MET A 98 6.87 -17.88 -2.03
CA MET A 98 7.11 -18.12 -0.61
C MET A 98 5.97 -17.47 0.19
N ASN A 99 4.79 -18.08 0.22
CA ASN A 99 3.56 -17.46 0.72
C ASN A 99 2.79 -18.28 1.77
N ASP A 100 3.42 -19.28 2.37
CA ASP A 100 2.82 -20.09 3.41
C ASP A 100 2.48 -19.28 4.66
N VAL A 101 1.42 -19.70 5.34
CA VAL A 101 0.92 -19.11 6.59
C VAL A 101 0.66 -20.21 7.60
N TYR A 102 1.25 -20.06 8.79
CA TYR A 102 1.15 -21.00 9.90
C TYR A 102 0.50 -20.33 11.10
N LEU A 103 -0.69 -20.78 11.46
CA LEU A 103 -1.45 -20.25 12.59
C LEU A 103 -1.20 -21.09 13.85
N GLN A 104 -0.80 -20.43 14.94
CA GLN A 104 -0.59 -21.03 16.27
C GLN A 104 -1.52 -20.34 17.29
N HIS A 105 -2.84 -20.47 17.07
CA HIS A 105 -3.85 -19.77 17.88
C HIS A 105 -4.04 -20.36 19.27
N LYS A 106 -3.52 -21.58 19.53
CA LYS A 106 -3.55 -22.26 20.83
C LYS A 106 -2.28 -22.07 21.65
N SER A 107 -1.27 -21.38 21.11
CA SER A 107 -0.05 -21.03 21.86
C SER A 107 -0.29 -19.84 22.79
N GLU A 108 0.58 -19.66 23.78
CA GLU A 108 0.58 -18.50 24.65
C GLU A 108 1.91 -17.74 24.54
N PRO A 109 1.92 -16.54 23.98
CA PRO A 109 0.78 -15.85 23.30
C PRO A 109 0.41 -16.52 21.96
N PRO A 110 -0.84 -16.32 21.48
CA PRO A 110 -1.23 -16.81 20.16
C PRO A 110 -0.50 -16.04 19.07
N THR A 111 -0.04 -16.77 18.03
CA THR A 111 0.80 -16.19 16.97
C THR A 111 0.42 -16.67 15.58
N ILE A 112 0.85 -15.92 14.58
CA ILE A 112 0.80 -16.27 13.16
C ILE A 112 2.17 -16.05 12.56
N THR A 113 2.68 -17.05 11.83
CA THR A 113 3.94 -16.95 11.07
C THR A 113 3.61 -16.95 9.59
N MET A 114 4.16 -16.01 8.86
CA MET A 114 3.90 -15.80 7.44
C MET A 114 5.22 -15.71 6.68
N GLN A 115 5.30 -16.37 5.54
CA GLN A 115 6.44 -16.21 4.63
C GLN A 115 6.43 -14.82 3.98
N GLY A 116 7.60 -14.33 3.56
CA GLY A 116 7.81 -12.98 3.06
C GLY A 116 6.98 -12.59 1.84
N GLY A 117 6.55 -13.55 1.03
CA GLY A 117 5.67 -13.38 -0.13
C GLY A 117 4.17 -13.57 0.17
N ALA A 118 3.78 -13.81 1.43
CA ALA A 118 2.38 -13.94 1.80
C ALA A 118 1.63 -12.60 1.64
N LEU A 119 0.34 -12.70 1.28
CA LEU A 119 -0.61 -11.58 1.20
C LEU A 119 -1.52 -11.60 2.43
N TRP A 120 -2.16 -10.48 2.75
CA TRP A 120 -3.15 -10.44 3.84
C TRP A 120 -4.32 -11.40 3.60
N ALA A 121 -4.70 -11.63 2.33
CA ALA A 121 -5.71 -12.64 1.97
C ALA A 121 -5.35 -14.04 2.48
N HIS A 122 -4.06 -14.43 2.42
CA HIS A 122 -3.60 -15.74 2.90
C HIS A 122 -3.78 -15.84 4.43
N ALA A 123 -3.39 -14.81 5.18
CA ALA A 123 -3.56 -14.75 6.62
C ALA A 123 -5.05 -14.78 7.04
N TYR A 124 -5.89 -13.97 6.41
CA TYR A 124 -7.32 -13.88 6.74
C TYR A 124 -8.05 -15.17 6.39
N ARG A 125 -7.72 -15.79 5.24
CA ARG A 125 -8.26 -17.09 4.86
C ARG A 125 -7.92 -18.17 5.90
N GLN A 126 -6.71 -18.16 6.44
CA GLN A 126 -6.30 -19.14 7.46
C GLN A 126 -7.13 -19.02 8.75
N LEU A 127 -7.43 -17.78 9.19
CA LEU A 127 -8.31 -17.54 10.35
C LEU A 127 -9.72 -18.10 10.12
N VAL A 128 -10.26 -17.98 8.88
CA VAL A 128 -11.59 -18.53 8.53
C VAL A 128 -11.56 -20.06 8.49
N ILE A 129 -10.55 -20.67 7.85
CA ILE A 129 -10.42 -22.13 7.74
C ILE A 129 -10.36 -22.79 9.13
N GLU A 130 -9.58 -22.19 10.03
CA GLU A 130 -9.43 -22.69 11.40
C GLU A 130 -10.57 -22.28 12.34
N LYS A 131 -11.58 -21.54 11.82
CA LYS A 131 -12.74 -21.04 12.56
C LYS A 131 -12.36 -20.24 13.81
N VAL A 132 -11.31 -19.44 13.68
CA VAL A 132 -10.80 -18.61 14.77
C VAL A 132 -11.55 -17.28 14.76
N ASN A 133 -12.48 -17.13 15.71
CA ASN A 133 -13.15 -15.87 16.00
C ASN A 133 -12.53 -15.24 17.26
N LYS A 134 -12.74 -13.94 17.46
CA LYS A 134 -12.22 -13.17 18.58
C LYS A 134 -10.71 -12.88 18.52
N LEU A 135 -9.90 -13.67 17.82
CA LEU A 135 -8.52 -13.35 17.53
C LEU A 135 -8.38 -12.73 16.14
N VAL A 136 -7.59 -11.68 16.05
CA VAL A 136 -7.28 -11.00 14.79
C VAL A 136 -5.78 -10.80 14.64
N VAL A 137 -5.29 -10.82 13.40
CA VAL A 137 -3.98 -10.27 13.08
C VAL A 137 -4.12 -8.77 12.81
N ASN A 138 -3.22 -7.95 13.34
CA ASN A 138 -3.19 -6.51 13.10
C ASN A 138 -2.62 -6.22 11.70
N GLY A 139 -3.37 -6.60 10.67
CA GLY A 139 -3.00 -6.57 9.26
C GLY A 139 -3.67 -5.45 8.48
N GLY A 140 -3.40 -5.44 7.17
CA GLY A 140 -3.86 -4.40 6.25
C GLY A 140 -5.32 -4.50 5.86
N ARG A 141 -5.83 -3.44 5.24
CA ARG A 141 -7.22 -3.34 4.75
C ARG A 141 -7.43 -4.01 3.39
N CYS A 142 -6.42 -3.93 2.52
CA CYS A 142 -6.48 -4.51 1.18
C CYS A 142 -5.89 -5.93 1.18
N PRO A 143 -6.65 -6.95 0.73
CA PRO A 143 -6.27 -8.36 0.85
C PRO A 143 -5.07 -8.75 -0.02
N THR A 144 -4.81 -8.03 -1.12
CA THR A 144 -3.72 -8.31 -2.06
C THR A 144 -2.40 -7.62 -1.68
N VAL A 145 -2.40 -6.80 -0.63
CA VAL A 145 -1.16 -6.20 -0.10
C VAL A 145 -0.29 -7.26 0.55
N GLY A 146 1.00 -7.24 0.21
CA GLY A 146 2.02 -8.13 0.78
C GLY A 146 2.29 -7.83 2.26
N VAL A 147 2.32 -8.88 3.09
CA VAL A 147 2.51 -8.75 4.53
C VAL A 147 3.86 -8.11 4.88
N SER A 148 4.94 -8.51 4.18
CA SER A 148 6.28 -8.00 4.47
C SER A 148 6.40 -6.51 4.20
N GLY A 149 6.05 -6.04 2.99
CA GLY A 149 6.09 -4.61 2.67
C GLY A 149 5.23 -3.76 3.61
N PHE A 150 4.05 -4.26 4.00
CA PHE A 150 3.16 -3.59 4.93
C PHE A 150 3.78 -3.42 6.33
N VAL A 151 4.27 -4.51 6.94
CA VAL A 151 4.82 -4.51 8.31
C VAL A 151 6.12 -3.73 8.37
N LEU A 152 7.01 -3.92 7.40
CA LEU A 152 8.33 -3.29 7.37
C LEU A 152 8.27 -1.76 7.27
N GLY A 153 7.21 -1.19 6.69
CA GLY A 153 6.98 0.26 6.66
C GLY A 153 6.09 0.77 7.79
N GLY A 154 5.80 -0.05 8.79
CA GLY A 154 4.95 0.28 9.93
C GLY A 154 3.59 -0.41 9.89
N GLY A 155 2.80 -0.18 8.83
CA GLY A 155 1.52 -0.85 8.61
C GLY A 155 0.33 -0.29 9.38
N LEU A 156 -0.72 0.13 8.65
CA LEU A 156 -1.94 0.71 9.21
C LEU A 156 -3.15 -0.17 8.91
N GLY A 157 -3.64 -0.85 9.93
CA GLY A 157 -4.79 -1.76 9.86
C GLY A 157 -6.09 -1.17 10.44
N PRO A 158 -7.21 -1.89 10.33
CA PRO A 158 -8.49 -1.48 10.91
C PRO A 158 -8.45 -1.38 12.44
N PHE A 159 -7.52 -2.07 13.10
CA PHE A 159 -7.37 -2.12 14.55
C PHE A 159 -6.13 -1.35 15.06
N THR A 160 -5.49 -0.51 14.23
CA THR A 160 -4.29 0.26 14.61
C THR A 160 -4.52 1.09 15.88
N ARG A 161 -5.70 1.68 16.05
CA ARG A 161 -6.03 2.47 17.24
C ARG A 161 -6.06 1.64 18.52
N LYS A 162 -6.38 0.35 18.41
CA LYS A 162 -6.49 -0.55 19.55
C LYS A 162 -5.21 -1.31 19.86
N PHE A 163 -4.48 -1.77 18.84
CA PHE A 163 -3.34 -2.67 19.00
C PHE A 163 -1.98 -2.06 18.57
N GLY A 164 -1.97 -0.82 18.08
CA GLY A 164 -0.78 -0.21 17.50
C GLY A 164 -0.68 -0.43 16.01
N MET A 165 0.46 -0.11 15.42
CA MET A 165 0.76 -0.36 14.01
C MET A 165 1.04 -1.86 13.77
N GLY A 166 1.03 -2.30 12.52
CA GLY A 166 1.34 -3.69 12.17
C GLY A 166 2.71 -4.15 12.69
N CYS A 167 3.72 -3.29 12.60
CA CYS A 167 5.06 -3.56 13.10
C CYS A 167 5.14 -3.70 14.63
N ASP A 168 4.20 -3.10 15.38
CA ASP A 168 4.15 -3.22 16.84
C ASP A 168 3.72 -4.63 17.28
N SER A 169 3.13 -5.39 16.37
CA SER A 169 2.74 -6.80 16.56
C SER A 169 3.81 -7.78 16.09
N LEU A 170 4.92 -7.31 15.51
CA LEU A 170 6.02 -8.17 15.06
C LEU A 170 6.79 -8.70 16.27
N LEU A 171 7.01 -10.02 16.33
CA LEU A 171 7.75 -10.71 17.39
C LEU A 171 9.12 -11.15 16.91
N GLU A 172 9.19 -11.63 15.66
CA GLU A 172 10.38 -12.19 15.07
C GLU A 172 10.36 -12.00 13.55
N ALA A 173 11.51 -11.76 12.94
CA ALA A 173 11.70 -11.79 11.50
C ALA A 173 12.95 -12.61 11.15
N THR A 174 12.84 -13.44 10.12
CA THR A 174 13.99 -14.09 9.49
C THR A 174 14.20 -13.48 8.12
N LEU A 175 15.41 -13.04 7.82
CA LEU A 175 15.74 -12.38 6.55
C LEU A 175 17.13 -12.82 6.05
N VAL A 176 17.32 -12.71 4.75
CA VAL A 176 18.64 -12.75 4.11
C VAL A 176 19.15 -11.31 4.01
N THR A 177 20.25 -11.01 4.73
CA THR A 177 20.87 -9.68 4.78
C THR A 177 21.56 -9.33 3.47
N GLY A 178 22.00 -8.07 3.29
CA GLY A 178 22.76 -7.66 2.11
C GLY A 178 24.09 -8.37 1.90
N LYS A 179 24.55 -9.15 2.89
CA LYS A 179 25.75 -10.03 2.77
C LYS A 179 25.43 -11.45 2.30
N GLY A 180 24.14 -11.81 2.21
CA GLY A 180 23.70 -13.17 1.89
C GLY A 180 23.59 -14.10 3.09
N ASP A 181 23.65 -13.57 4.31
CA ASP A 181 23.51 -14.36 5.54
C ASP A 181 22.05 -14.47 5.95
N LEU A 182 21.55 -15.67 6.21
CA LEU A 182 20.23 -15.90 6.79
C LEU A 182 20.29 -15.64 8.30
N VAL A 183 19.56 -14.63 8.76
CA VAL A 183 19.53 -14.26 10.18
C VAL A 183 18.10 -14.18 10.70
N THR A 184 17.92 -14.58 11.96
CA THR A 184 16.67 -14.35 12.71
C THR A 184 16.90 -13.28 13.75
N VAL A 185 15.99 -12.33 13.85
CA VAL A 185 16.06 -11.16 14.74
C VAL A 185 14.77 -11.00 15.55
N ARG A 186 14.90 -10.51 16.79
CA ARG A 186 13.80 -10.31 17.75
C ARG A 186 14.01 -9.03 18.55
N LYS A 187 12.93 -8.54 19.19
CA LYS A 187 13.00 -7.35 20.06
C LYS A 187 13.97 -7.54 21.22
N ASP A 188 14.02 -8.73 21.79
CA ASP A 188 14.82 -9.11 22.96
C ASP A 188 16.03 -10.00 22.60
N ASP A 189 16.52 -9.92 21.35
CA ASP A 189 17.66 -10.70 20.90
C ASP A 189 18.89 -10.42 21.79
N PRO A 190 19.67 -11.44 22.23
CA PRO A 190 20.88 -11.24 23.03
C PRO A 190 21.96 -10.44 22.29
N ASP A 191 22.00 -10.52 20.96
CA ASP A 191 22.93 -9.77 20.12
C ASP A 191 22.40 -8.32 19.92
N PRO A 192 23.15 -7.27 20.35
CA PRO A 192 22.76 -5.90 20.19
C PRO A 192 22.54 -5.47 18.71
N GLU A 193 23.35 -5.99 17.78
CA GLU A 193 23.23 -5.63 16.37
C GLU A 193 21.96 -6.24 15.75
N LYS A 194 21.58 -7.45 16.17
CA LYS A 194 20.29 -8.04 15.79
C LYS A 194 19.11 -7.28 16.38
N ARG A 195 19.18 -6.78 17.62
CA ARG A 195 18.15 -5.92 18.19
C ARG A 195 17.99 -4.62 17.41
N LYS A 196 19.11 -3.98 17.01
CA LYS A 196 19.08 -2.78 16.17
C LYS A 196 18.42 -3.07 14.81
N LEU A 197 18.76 -4.21 14.18
CA LEU A 197 18.13 -4.62 12.93
C LEU A 197 16.62 -4.87 13.10
N PHE A 198 16.21 -5.58 14.16
CA PHE A 198 14.80 -5.77 14.47
C PHE A 198 14.05 -4.42 14.62
N TRP A 199 14.65 -3.49 15.39
CA TRP A 199 14.13 -2.14 15.55
C TRP A 199 13.95 -1.44 14.18
N ALA A 200 14.94 -1.53 13.31
CA ALA A 200 14.92 -0.93 11.98
C ALA A 200 13.86 -1.56 11.06
N LEU A 201 13.62 -2.87 11.16
CA LEU A 201 12.56 -3.55 10.43
C LEU A 201 11.17 -3.07 10.83
N CYS A 202 11.01 -2.49 12.03
CA CYS A 202 9.75 -1.93 12.52
C CYS A 202 9.55 -0.48 12.05
N GLY A 203 9.41 -0.25 10.75
CA GLY A 203 9.09 1.05 10.16
C GLY A 203 10.08 1.60 9.13
N ALA A 204 11.25 0.97 8.95
CA ALA A 204 12.24 1.36 7.95
C ALA A 204 12.77 0.19 7.11
N GLY A 205 12.12 -0.97 7.15
CA GLY A 205 12.68 -2.21 6.61
C GLY A 205 12.45 -2.45 5.12
N ALA A 206 11.54 -1.73 4.47
CA ALA A 206 11.17 -1.98 3.09
C ALA A 206 12.33 -1.70 2.11
N ASN A 207 12.78 -2.75 1.37
CA ASN A 207 13.91 -2.70 0.42
C ASN A 207 15.20 -2.09 1.01
N ASN A 208 15.46 -2.26 2.30
CA ASN A 208 16.54 -1.53 2.94
C ASN A 208 17.68 -2.42 3.47
N PHE A 209 17.38 -3.48 4.21
CA PHE A 209 18.41 -4.24 4.92
C PHE A 209 18.60 -5.67 4.42
N GLY A 210 17.67 -6.18 3.64
CA GLY A 210 17.64 -7.55 3.15
C GLY A 210 16.26 -7.98 2.67
N ALA A 211 16.18 -9.26 2.26
CA ALA A 211 14.94 -9.90 1.84
C ALA A 211 14.34 -10.70 3.01
N VAL A 212 13.16 -10.34 3.46
CA VAL A 212 12.47 -11.03 4.56
C VAL A 212 11.89 -12.35 4.06
N ILE A 213 12.26 -13.43 4.76
CA ILE A 213 11.86 -14.81 4.47
C ILE A 213 10.60 -15.18 5.26
N THR A 214 10.57 -14.85 6.56
CA THR A 214 9.41 -15.10 7.43
C THR A 214 9.23 -13.98 8.45
N MET A 215 7.98 -13.78 8.85
CA MET A 215 7.57 -12.88 9.94
C MET A 215 6.66 -13.60 10.89
N LYS A 216 6.94 -13.53 12.20
CA LYS A 216 6.07 -14.01 13.25
C LYS A 216 5.42 -12.82 13.96
N MET A 217 4.10 -12.78 13.97
CA MET A 217 3.32 -11.72 14.60
C MET A 217 2.44 -12.26 15.71
N SER A 218 2.17 -11.43 16.73
CA SER A 218 1.13 -11.73 17.71
C SER A 218 -0.27 -11.63 17.10
N LEU A 219 -1.16 -12.52 17.53
CA LEU A 219 -2.59 -12.34 17.36
C LEU A 219 -3.14 -11.56 18.56
N HIS A 220 -4.16 -10.76 18.31
CA HIS A 220 -4.79 -9.91 19.32
C HIS A 220 -6.21 -10.35 19.60
N GLU A 221 -6.59 -10.34 20.86
CA GLU A 221 -7.94 -10.68 21.29
C GLU A 221 -8.86 -9.45 21.24
N LEU A 222 -9.99 -9.60 20.55
CA LEU A 222 -11.07 -8.61 20.52
C LEU A 222 -11.94 -8.71 21.78
N GLN A 223 -12.66 -7.65 22.11
CA GLN A 223 -13.62 -7.63 23.24
C GLN A 223 -14.75 -8.63 23.01
N GLU A 224 -15.21 -8.71 21.76
CA GLU A 224 -16.28 -9.61 21.33
C GLU A 224 -15.79 -10.48 20.17
N ASP A 225 -16.50 -11.55 19.85
CA ASP A 225 -16.24 -12.38 18.68
C ASP A 225 -16.67 -11.71 17.35
N LYS A 226 -17.33 -10.56 17.44
CA LYS A 226 -17.87 -9.80 16.32
C LYS A 226 -17.25 -8.41 16.23
N VAL A 227 -17.11 -7.97 14.99
CA VAL A 227 -16.71 -6.60 14.62
C VAL A 227 -17.91 -5.89 14.00
N VAL A 228 -18.16 -4.64 14.39
CA VAL A 228 -19.12 -3.79 13.67
C VAL A 228 -18.38 -3.05 12.56
N ALA A 229 -18.82 -3.27 11.34
CA ALA A 229 -18.21 -2.67 10.16
C ALA A 229 -19.24 -1.99 9.27
N GLY A 230 -18.87 -0.88 8.66
CA GLY A 230 -19.77 -0.11 7.80
C GLY A 230 -19.06 0.67 6.72
N ARG A 231 -19.81 0.96 5.66
CA ARG A 231 -19.40 1.87 4.57
C ARG A 231 -20.55 2.81 4.24
N TYR A 232 -20.25 4.10 4.19
CA TYR A 232 -21.18 5.14 3.78
C TYR A 232 -20.44 6.17 2.93
N THR A 233 -21.00 6.52 1.77
CA THR A 233 -20.51 7.65 0.96
C THR A 233 -21.54 8.75 1.03
N TRP A 234 -21.12 9.90 1.53
CA TRP A 234 -21.94 11.09 1.68
C TRP A 234 -21.67 12.02 0.49
N TYR A 235 -22.72 12.31 -0.25
CA TYR A 235 -22.75 13.35 -1.26
C TYR A 235 -23.58 14.49 -0.66
N PRO A 236 -22.98 15.67 -0.34
CA PRO A 236 -23.72 16.82 0.15
C PRO A 236 -24.82 17.19 -0.85
N SER A 237 -26.04 17.38 -0.36
CA SER A 237 -27.15 17.82 -1.20
C SER A 237 -27.06 19.32 -1.51
N ALA A 238 -27.76 19.78 -2.55
CA ALA A 238 -27.84 21.22 -2.87
C ALA A 238 -28.43 22.05 -1.73
N ASP A 239 -29.25 21.42 -0.87
CA ASP A 239 -29.87 22.06 0.30
C ASP A 239 -28.89 22.14 1.50
N GLU A 240 -27.85 21.28 1.52
CA GLU A 240 -26.79 21.36 2.50
C GLU A 240 -25.83 22.45 2.06
N ARG A 241 -25.91 23.62 2.72
CA ARG A 241 -24.94 24.70 2.47
C ARG A 241 -23.54 24.14 2.67
N GLU A 242 -22.63 24.45 1.76
CA GLU A 242 -21.24 24.02 1.81
C GLU A 242 -20.61 24.27 3.18
N GLU A 243 -20.92 25.42 3.81
CA GLU A 243 -20.45 25.75 5.16
C GLU A 243 -20.91 24.74 6.21
N GLY A 244 -22.17 24.30 6.15
CA GLY A 244 -22.72 23.30 7.08
C GLY A 244 -22.06 21.92 6.92
N PHE A 245 -21.76 21.51 5.68
CA PHE A 245 -21.00 20.31 5.41
C PHE A 245 -19.57 20.39 5.96
N MET A 246 -18.85 21.47 5.69
CA MET A 246 -17.50 21.67 6.18
C MET A 246 -17.44 21.69 7.71
N GLU A 247 -18.38 22.36 8.36
CA GLU A 247 -18.48 22.40 9.82
C GLU A 247 -18.78 21.03 10.43
N ALA A 248 -19.66 20.24 9.78
CA ALA A 248 -19.92 18.86 10.20
C ALA A 248 -18.65 17.99 10.09
N MET A 249 -17.86 18.14 9.02
CA MET A 249 -16.59 17.42 8.85
C MET A 249 -15.55 17.88 9.86
N ASN A 250 -15.42 19.17 10.15
CA ASN A 250 -14.50 19.68 11.17
C ASN A 250 -14.87 19.12 12.55
N SER A 251 -16.17 19.12 12.89
CA SER A 251 -16.68 18.52 14.14
C SER A 251 -16.37 17.02 14.21
N PHE A 252 -16.52 16.30 13.08
CA PHE A 252 -16.19 14.87 12.99
C PHE A 252 -14.70 14.59 13.27
N TYR A 253 -13.79 15.39 12.70
CA TYR A 253 -12.34 15.23 12.92
C TYR A 253 -11.92 15.64 14.33
N ALA A 254 -12.59 16.61 14.95
CA ALA A 254 -12.34 17.04 16.32
C ALA A 254 -12.94 16.11 17.38
N ALA A 255 -13.83 15.19 17.01
CA ALA A 255 -14.52 14.30 17.93
C ALA A 255 -13.56 13.32 18.63
N ASN A 256 -13.85 13.03 19.90
CA ASN A 256 -13.06 12.11 20.73
C ASN A 256 -13.53 10.66 20.59
N TRP A 257 -13.06 10.00 19.54
CA TRP A 257 -13.34 8.59 19.27
C TRP A 257 -12.54 7.68 20.21
N SER A 258 -13.17 6.64 20.75
CA SER A 258 -12.51 5.64 21.59
C SER A 258 -11.45 4.84 20.81
N ASN A 259 -10.63 4.06 21.53
CA ASN A 259 -9.67 3.16 20.88
C ASN A 259 -10.32 1.97 20.16
N SER A 260 -11.57 1.62 20.52
CA SER A 260 -12.35 0.60 19.82
C SER A 260 -12.90 1.06 18.48
N MET A 261 -12.96 2.38 18.24
CA MET A 261 -13.52 2.99 17.04
C MET A 261 -12.41 3.41 16.07
N THR A 262 -12.44 2.90 14.86
CA THR A 262 -11.67 3.40 13.72
C THR A 262 -12.63 3.86 12.64
N ILE A 263 -12.48 5.09 12.15
CA ILE A 263 -13.27 5.61 11.02
C ILE A 263 -12.29 6.24 10.03
N ASP A 264 -12.02 5.53 8.95
CA ASP A 264 -11.27 6.09 7.82
C ASP A 264 -12.19 6.92 6.96
N THR A 265 -11.67 8.01 6.37
CA THR A 265 -12.44 8.86 5.46
C THR A 265 -11.68 9.08 4.16
N SER A 266 -12.41 9.13 3.05
CA SER A 266 -11.85 9.52 1.75
C SER A 266 -12.68 10.63 1.15
N TRP A 267 -12.08 11.79 0.97
CA TRP A 267 -12.63 12.88 0.17
C TRP A 267 -12.45 12.53 -1.30
N LEU A 268 -13.46 12.71 -2.11
CA LEU A 268 -13.52 12.24 -3.49
C LEU A 268 -14.02 13.35 -4.42
N CYS A 269 -13.33 13.54 -5.54
CA CYS A 269 -13.81 14.26 -6.71
C CYS A 269 -13.57 13.36 -7.92
N ASP A 270 -14.60 12.63 -8.35
CA ASP A 270 -14.53 11.66 -9.44
C ASP A 270 -15.18 12.26 -10.69
N LEU A 271 -14.36 12.57 -11.70
CA LEU A 271 -14.82 13.15 -12.96
C LEU A 271 -15.26 12.07 -13.95
N LYS A 272 -14.84 10.80 -13.77
CA LYS A 272 -15.17 9.67 -14.65
C LYS A 272 -16.67 9.38 -14.72
N ASP A 273 -17.36 9.50 -13.59
CA ASP A 273 -18.79 9.20 -13.48
C ASP A 273 -19.70 10.39 -13.83
N GLY A 274 -19.13 11.51 -14.31
CA GLY A 274 -19.87 12.73 -14.62
C GLY A 274 -20.49 13.42 -13.40
N LYS A 275 -20.32 12.86 -12.21
CA LYS A 275 -20.83 13.40 -10.95
C LYS A 275 -19.99 14.56 -10.45
N GLY A 276 -18.67 14.51 -10.59
CA GLY A 276 -17.69 15.56 -10.29
C GLY A 276 -17.92 16.33 -8.99
N ASP A 277 -18.83 15.84 -8.14
CA ASP A 277 -19.22 16.50 -6.91
C ASP A 277 -18.35 16.00 -5.76
N LEU A 278 -18.08 16.92 -4.85
CA LEU A 278 -17.38 16.60 -3.63
C LEU A 278 -18.18 15.56 -2.83
N ALA A 279 -17.54 14.47 -2.50
CA ALA A 279 -18.09 13.44 -1.63
C ALA A 279 -17.11 13.05 -0.54
N VAL A 280 -17.62 12.52 0.58
CA VAL A 280 -16.80 11.89 1.61
C VAL A 280 -17.28 10.47 1.86
N ARG A 281 -16.37 9.51 1.69
CA ARG A 281 -16.60 8.11 2.06
C ARG A 281 -16.09 7.85 3.46
N PHE A 282 -16.90 7.17 4.26
CA PHE A 282 -16.58 6.71 5.61
C PHE A 282 -16.50 5.20 5.61
N LEU A 283 -15.44 4.65 6.22
CA LEU A 283 -15.27 3.24 6.50
C LEU A 283 -15.12 3.08 8.02
N THR A 284 -16.09 2.42 8.64
CA THR A 284 -16.14 2.26 10.09
C THR A 284 -15.74 0.86 10.49
N TYR A 285 -14.95 0.76 11.55
CA TYR A 285 -14.56 -0.49 12.21
C TYR A 285 -14.68 -0.29 13.72
N TYR A 286 -15.38 -1.17 14.39
CA TYR A 286 -15.57 -1.07 15.83
C TYR A 286 -15.44 -2.44 16.51
N ASP A 287 -14.53 -2.53 17.47
CA ASP A 287 -14.38 -3.70 18.33
C ASP A 287 -15.27 -3.55 19.56
N GLY A 288 -16.42 -4.19 19.53
CA GLY A 288 -17.42 -4.14 20.58
C GLY A 288 -18.85 -4.40 20.09
N LYS A 289 -19.81 -4.35 21.00
CA LYS A 289 -21.23 -4.56 20.70
C LYS A 289 -21.79 -3.45 19.83
N LYS A 290 -22.67 -3.79 18.88
CA LYS A 290 -23.31 -2.83 17.97
C LYS A 290 -24.03 -1.70 18.73
N GLN A 291 -24.63 -1.99 19.87
CA GLN A 291 -25.26 -0.98 20.70
C GLN A 291 -24.23 0.08 21.16
N LYS A 292 -23.05 -0.36 21.64
CA LYS A 292 -21.98 0.56 22.09
C LYS A 292 -21.42 1.40 20.94
N PHE A 293 -21.29 0.82 19.75
CA PHE A 293 -20.97 1.55 18.54
C PHE A 293 -21.98 2.68 18.27
N GLN A 294 -23.29 2.38 18.35
CA GLN A 294 -24.35 3.37 18.11
C GLN A 294 -24.33 4.49 19.17
N GLU A 295 -24.17 4.13 20.45
CA GLU A 295 -24.04 5.09 21.56
C GLU A 295 -22.83 6.02 21.34
N GLU A 296 -21.70 5.50 20.83
CA GLU A 296 -20.51 6.31 20.58
C GLU A 296 -20.69 7.26 19.39
N ILE A 297 -21.32 6.79 18.32
CA ILE A 297 -21.67 7.66 17.17
C ILE A 297 -22.59 8.80 17.65
N ASP A 298 -23.64 8.48 18.43
CA ASP A 298 -24.56 9.48 18.92
C ASP A 298 -23.88 10.48 19.87
N ARG A 299 -23.06 10.02 20.80
CA ARG A 299 -22.31 10.88 21.72
C ARG A 299 -21.43 11.91 20.99
N ASN A 300 -20.80 11.53 19.88
CA ASN A 300 -19.86 12.39 19.17
C ASN A 300 -20.51 13.30 18.10
N LEU A 301 -21.66 12.90 17.54
CA LEU A 301 -22.26 13.61 16.41
C LEU A 301 -23.67 14.12 16.69
N ARG A 302 -24.46 13.47 17.55
CA ARG A 302 -25.87 13.83 17.76
C ARG A 302 -25.99 14.96 18.78
N GLY A 303 -26.97 15.84 18.53
CA GLY A 303 -27.37 16.93 19.42
C GLY A 303 -28.77 17.42 19.08
N ASP A 304 -29.24 18.44 19.79
CA ASP A 304 -30.53 19.07 19.54
C ASP A 304 -30.57 19.72 18.15
N ALA A 305 -31.59 19.43 17.37
CA ALA A 305 -31.73 19.86 15.98
C ALA A 305 -32.10 21.36 15.83
N GLY A 306 -31.59 22.23 16.71
CA GLY A 306 -31.86 23.67 16.69
C GLY A 306 -31.17 24.46 15.57
N SER A 307 -30.12 23.86 14.95
CA SER A 307 -29.40 24.49 13.83
C SER A 307 -29.33 23.56 12.62
N ASP A 308 -29.14 24.10 11.42
CA ASP A 308 -29.00 23.30 10.21
C ASP A 308 -27.72 22.45 10.24
N ILE A 309 -26.64 22.95 10.81
CA ILE A 309 -25.39 22.18 11.05
C ILE A 309 -25.68 20.93 11.89
N GLN A 310 -26.48 21.08 12.98
CA GLN A 310 -26.80 19.93 13.83
C GLN A 310 -27.73 18.93 13.14
N LYS A 311 -28.62 19.36 12.26
CA LYS A 311 -29.43 18.46 11.40
C LYS A 311 -28.54 17.63 10.48
N ILE A 312 -27.54 18.26 9.86
CA ILE A 312 -26.54 17.60 9.01
C ILE A 312 -25.75 16.55 9.82
N LYS A 313 -25.25 16.90 11.00
CA LYS A 313 -24.55 15.97 11.90
C LYS A 313 -25.43 14.80 12.35
N ASN A 314 -26.69 15.04 12.66
CA ASN A 314 -27.66 14.00 13.03
C ASN A 314 -27.90 13.03 11.85
N SER A 315 -28.05 13.57 10.63
CA SER A 315 -28.18 12.76 9.41
C SER A 315 -26.96 11.88 9.16
N LEU A 316 -25.75 12.42 9.33
CA LEU A 316 -24.51 11.66 9.24
C LEU A 316 -24.48 10.53 10.27
N ALA A 317 -24.82 10.80 11.54
CA ALA A 317 -24.89 9.80 12.60
C ALA A 317 -25.86 8.65 12.27
N ASP A 318 -27.06 8.97 11.79
CA ASP A 318 -28.07 7.98 11.41
C ASP A 318 -27.63 7.12 10.22
N ASN A 319 -26.97 7.70 9.23
CA ASN A 319 -26.43 6.97 8.08
C ASN A 319 -25.29 6.03 8.48
N LEU A 320 -24.35 6.48 9.29
CA LEU A 320 -23.24 5.64 9.79
C LEU A 320 -23.78 4.43 10.56
N LYS A 321 -24.77 4.62 11.45
CA LYS A 321 -25.40 3.53 12.22
C LYS A 321 -26.18 2.56 11.32
N ARG A 322 -26.95 3.07 10.36
CA ARG A 322 -27.77 2.26 9.45
C ARG A 322 -26.92 1.42 8.48
N ARG A 323 -25.75 1.92 8.06
CA ARG A 323 -24.87 1.28 7.10
C ARG A 323 -23.82 0.36 7.74
N SER A 324 -23.96 0.06 9.03
CA SER A 324 -23.03 -0.79 9.77
C SER A 324 -23.68 -2.09 10.21
N ILE A 325 -22.95 -3.20 10.07
CA ILE A 325 -23.37 -4.54 10.46
C ILE A 325 -22.40 -5.11 11.50
N ALA A 326 -22.87 -6.07 12.32
CA ALA A 326 -22.03 -6.85 13.22
C ALA A 326 -21.84 -8.25 12.63
N GLU A 327 -20.60 -8.69 12.47
CA GLU A 327 -20.25 -9.98 11.90
C GLU A 327 -19.05 -10.61 12.60
N ASP A 328 -18.84 -11.91 12.41
CA ASP A 328 -17.72 -12.62 12.99
C ASP A 328 -16.38 -12.03 12.53
N SER A 329 -15.44 -11.90 13.45
CA SER A 329 -14.18 -11.17 13.19
C SER A 329 -13.36 -11.77 12.05
N SER A 330 -13.33 -13.08 11.90
CA SER A 330 -12.64 -13.75 10.80
C SER A 330 -13.30 -13.47 9.45
N ARG A 331 -14.65 -13.48 9.38
CA ARG A 331 -15.40 -13.13 8.17
C ARG A 331 -15.25 -11.65 7.83
N PHE A 332 -15.28 -10.78 8.83
CA PHE A 332 -15.01 -9.36 8.61
C PHE A 332 -13.69 -9.14 7.86
N LEU A 333 -12.59 -9.75 8.32
CA LEU A 333 -11.29 -9.62 7.69
C LEU A 333 -11.27 -10.20 6.26
N HIS A 334 -11.91 -11.34 6.04
CA HIS A 334 -11.83 -12.07 4.77
C HIS A 334 -12.84 -11.61 3.72
N GLU A 335 -14.03 -11.18 4.11
CA GLU A 335 -15.14 -10.85 3.21
C GLU A 335 -15.47 -9.36 3.20
N THR A 336 -15.83 -8.79 4.35
CA THR A 336 -16.35 -7.41 4.43
C THR A 336 -15.27 -6.38 4.21
N LEU A 337 -14.08 -6.59 4.78
CA LEU A 337 -12.94 -5.69 4.56
C LEU A 337 -12.55 -5.67 3.07
N VAL A 338 -12.53 -6.86 2.42
CA VAL A 338 -12.29 -6.98 0.98
C VAL A 338 -13.33 -6.19 0.17
N SER A 339 -14.61 -6.34 0.51
CA SER A 339 -15.70 -5.64 -0.17
C SER A 339 -15.63 -4.12 0.03
N GLN A 340 -15.31 -3.66 1.25
CA GLN A 340 -15.16 -2.23 1.55
C GLN A 340 -14.03 -1.57 0.74
N TRP A 341 -12.94 -2.31 0.50
CA TRP A 341 -11.76 -1.84 -0.22
C TRP A 341 -11.67 -2.38 -1.67
N SER A 342 -12.78 -2.87 -2.22
CA SER A 342 -12.81 -3.43 -3.57
C SER A 342 -12.32 -2.47 -4.66
N GLU A 343 -12.60 -1.17 -4.53
CA GLU A 343 -12.13 -0.16 -5.47
C GLU A 343 -10.61 0.02 -5.41
N GLU A 344 -10.04 0.07 -4.20
CA GLU A 344 -8.59 0.17 -4.01
C GLU A 344 -7.89 -1.12 -4.48
N THR A 345 -8.51 -2.27 -4.24
CA THR A 345 -8.01 -3.56 -4.75
C THR A 345 -7.98 -3.57 -6.28
N LYS A 346 -9.04 -3.08 -6.94
CA LYS A 346 -9.08 -2.99 -8.41
C LYS A 346 -8.01 -2.06 -8.97
N LYS A 347 -7.73 -0.95 -8.30
CA LYS A 347 -6.65 -0.02 -8.69
C LYS A 347 -5.27 -0.65 -8.58
N ALA A 348 -5.11 -1.66 -7.76
CA ALA A 348 -3.84 -2.34 -7.49
C ALA A 348 -3.59 -3.59 -8.34
N ILE A 349 -4.50 -3.96 -9.25
CA ILE A 349 -4.32 -5.10 -10.15
C ILE A 349 -3.85 -4.65 -11.53
N PRO A 350 -3.04 -5.46 -12.25
CA PRO A 350 -2.47 -5.11 -13.55
C PRO A 350 -3.48 -4.77 -14.65
N SER A 351 -4.73 -5.21 -14.54
CA SER A 351 -5.79 -4.82 -15.48
C SER A 351 -6.22 -3.35 -15.37
N ASN A 352 -5.79 -2.63 -14.35
CA ASN A 352 -5.96 -1.19 -14.27
C ASN A 352 -5.19 -0.49 -15.39
N LYS A 353 -5.86 0.44 -16.08
CA LYS A 353 -5.29 1.21 -17.21
C LYS A 353 -5.22 2.69 -16.84
N ALA A 354 -4.68 3.00 -15.68
CA ALA A 354 -4.58 4.37 -15.21
C ALA A 354 -3.17 4.71 -14.75
N TYR A 355 -2.81 5.96 -14.96
CA TYR A 355 -1.67 6.60 -14.33
C TYR A 355 -2.07 7.04 -12.92
N SER A 356 -1.17 6.97 -11.95
CA SER A 356 -1.47 7.40 -10.59
C SER A 356 -0.23 7.99 -9.91
N ILE A 357 -0.42 9.11 -9.22
CA ILE A 357 0.59 9.70 -8.34
C ILE A 357 0.05 9.85 -6.93
N TYR A 358 0.96 9.80 -5.97
CA TYR A 358 0.64 9.79 -4.55
C TYR A 358 1.58 10.69 -3.76
N ALA A 359 1.04 11.33 -2.72
CA ALA A 359 1.83 12.02 -1.70
C ALA A 359 1.19 11.78 -0.34
N SER A 360 1.98 11.53 0.70
CA SER A 360 1.47 11.24 2.04
C SER A 360 1.83 12.30 3.07
N PHE A 361 1.04 12.35 4.13
CA PHE A 361 1.13 13.32 5.22
C PHE A 361 0.85 12.64 6.54
N VAL A 362 1.53 13.08 7.59
CA VAL A 362 1.27 12.63 8.95
C VAL A 362 0.78 13.82 9.77
N PHE A 363 -0.50 13.81 10.15
CA PHE A 363 -1.09 14.87 10.97
C PHE A 363 -1.09 14.46 12.43
N GLY A 364 -0.55 15.33 13.27
CA GLY A 364 -0.41 15.11 14.70
C GLY A 364 -1.71 15.34 15.49
N THR A 365 -1.65 15.00 16.77
CA THR A 365 -2.68 15.42 17.73
C THR A 365 -2.67 16.94 17.85
N GLY A 366 -3.82 17.59 17.57
CA GLY A 366 -3.93 19.06 17.58
C GLY A 366 -3.65 19.73 16.24
N SER A 367 -3.47 19.00 15.14
CA SER A 367 -3.41 19.58 13.80
C SER A 367 -4.66 20.42 13.48
N ASP A 368 -4.48 21.50 12.71
CA ASP A 368 -5.57 22.37 12.25
C ASP A 368 -6.41 21.68 11.16
N TYR A 369 -7.38 20.85 11.59
CA TYR A 369 -8.29 20.18 10.65
C TYR A 369 -9.17 21.15 9.87
N THR A 370 -9.47 22.34 10.39
CA THR A 370 -10.21 23.37 9.66
C THR A 370 -9.41 23.87 8.45
N GLY A 371 -8.12 24.16 8.67
CA GLY A 371 -7.22 24.54 7.58
C GLY A 371 -6.98 23.41 6.58
N ILE A 372 -6.82 22.17 7.05
CA ILE A 372 -6.61 20.98 6.22
C ILE A 372 -7.84 20.74 5.32
N THR A 373 -9.05 20.66 5.90
CA THR A 373 -10.28 20.39 5.13
C THR A 373 -10.62 21.51 4.17
N LYS A 374 -10.35 22.78 4.55
CA LYS A 374 -10.49 23.93 3.65
C LYS A 374 -9.54 23.80 2.45
N SER A 375 -8.27 23.45 2.68
CA SER A 375 -7.30 23.23 1.60
C SER A 375 -7.77 22.12 0.66
N ILE A 376 -8.24 20.99 1.20
CA ILE A 376 -8.76 19.86 0.40
C ILE A 376 -9.95 20.32 -0.46
N ARG A 377 -10.94 20.97 0.15
CA ARG A 377 -12.11 21.47 -0.57
C ARG A 377 -11.73 22.41 -1.73
N ASP A 378 -10.84 23.36 -1.46
CA ASP A 378 -10.43 24.36 -2.44
C ASP A 378 -9.71 23.69 -3.63
N HIS A 379 -8.82 22.74 -3.36
CA HIS A 379 -8.15 21.97 -4.42
C HIS A 379 -9.11 21.05 -5.18
N MET A 380 -10.10 20.44 -4.55
CA MET A 380 -11.11 19.64 -5.25
C MET A 380 -11.99 20.50 -6.18
N LYS A 381 -12.31 21.73 -5.78
CA LYS A 381 -13.01 22.69 -6.67
C LYS A 381 -12.14 23.08 -7.86
N ASN A 382 -10.86 23.35 -7.62
CA ASN A 382 -9.92 23.69 -8.68
C ASN A 382 -9.74 22.49 -9.63
N PHE A 383 -9.57 21.28 -9.11
CA PHE A 383 -9.49 20.06 -9.89
C PHE A 383 -10.71 19.85 -10.80
N LYS A 384 -11.93 19.99 -10.25
CA LYS A 384 -13.17 19.91 -11.04
C LYS A 384 -13.22 20.95 -12.15
N LYS A 385 -12.71 22.16 -11.91
CA LYS A 385 -12.70 23.25 -12.89
C LYS A 385 -11.66 23.03 -13.98
N GLU A 386 -10.45 22.67 -13.59
CA GLU A 386 -9.26 22.54 -14.44
C GLU A 386 -9.36 21.32 -15.36
N PHE A 387 -9.74 20.17 -14.81
CA PHE A 387 -9.82 18.89 -15.51
C PHE A 387 -11.27 18.52 -15.93
N ARG A 388 -12.11 19.51 -16.16
CA ARG A 388 -13.51 19.28 -16.55
C ARG A 388 -13.59 18.58 -17.90
N GLY A 389 -14.24 17.41 -17.92
CA GLY A 389 -14.39 16.59 -19.13
C GLY A 389 -13.35 15.49 -19.28
N GLU A 390 -12.33 15.49 -18.39
CA GLU A 390 -11.30 14.46 -18.38
C GLU A 390 -11.70 13.24 -17.54
N SER A 391 -11.14 12.09 -17.90
CA SER A 391 -11.29 10.85 -17.12
C SER A 391 -10.27 10.83 -15.97
N ALA A 392 -10.60 11.54 -14.88
CA ALA A 392 -9.68 11.75 -13.77
C ALA A 392 -10.38 11.62 -12.41
N LEU A 393 -9.61 11.29 -11.37
CA LEU A 393 -10.04 11.16 -9.98
C LEU A 393 -9.03 11.84 -9.07
N LEU A 394 -9.51 12.74 -8.21
CA LEU A 394 -8.77 13.21 -7.03
C LEU A 394 -9.37 12.59 -5.78
N GLN A 395 -8.52 11.96 -4.98
CA GLN A 395 -8.88 11.36 -3.70
C GLN A 395 -7.92 11.81 -2.61
N VAL A 396 -8.45 12.18 -1.42
CA VAL A 396 -7.65 12.39 -0.21
C VAL A 396 -8.17 11.45 0.86
N THR A 397 -7.36 10.46 1.23
CA THR A 397 -7.75 9.46 2.23
C THR A 397 -7.05 9.73 3.55
N PHE A 398 -7.82 9.72 4.63
CA PHE A 398 -7.35 9.77 6.01
C PHE A 398 -7.51 8.40 6.65
N ILE A 399 -6.42 7.83 7.08
CA ILE A 399 -6.38 6.63 7.90
C ILE A 399 -6.40 7.06 9.36
N HIS A 400 -7.43 6.63 10.09
CA HIS A 400 -7.59 6.97 11.50
C HIS A 400 -6.61 6.17 12.37
N THR A 401 -5.60 6.84 12.90
CA THR A 401 -4.58 6.29 13.79
C THR A 401 -4.68 6.94 15.19
N GLY A 402 -3.63 6.95 15.97
CA GLY A 402 -3.62 7.48 17.33
C GLY A 402 -3.86 6.40 18.39
N GLN A 403 -4.27 6.81 19.60
CA GLN A 403 -4.53 5.91 20.74
C GLN A 403 -3.34 4.96 21.03
N GLN A 404 -3.49 3.63 20.88
CA GLN A 404 -2.40 2.68 21.17
C GLN A 404 -1.16 2.93 20.32
N ALA A 405 -1.30 3.34 19.05
CA ALA A 405 -0.16 3.64 18.19
C ALA A 405 0.69 4.83 18.70
N THR A 406 0.10 5.75 19.47
CA THR A 406 0.80 6.90 20.08
C THR A 406 1.42 6.58 21.45
N ARG A 407 1.12 5.42 22.04
CA ARG A 407 1.69 5.01 23.33
C ARG A 407 3.08 4.40 23.18
N ILE A 408 3.44 3.98 21.98
CA ILE A 408 4.78 3.50 21.65
C ILE A 408 5.70 4.71 21.54
N GLY A 409 6.82 4.69 22.25
CA GLY A 409 7.80 5.78 22.23
C GLY A 409 8.46 5.92 20.84
N VAL A 410 8.85 7.15 20.49
CA VAL A 410 9.47 7.47 19.19
C VAL A 410 10.75 6.68 18.90
N ASN A 411 11.43 6.22 19.95
CA ASN A 411 12.67 5.44 19.84
C ASN A 411 12.46 3.92 19.97
N GLU A 412 11.23 3.44 20.21
CA GLU A 412 10.97 2.02 20.38
C GLU A 412 10.92 1.26 19.06
N THR A 413 10.66 1.96 17.97
CA THR A 413 10.68 1.43 16.60
C THR A 413 11.25 2.47 15.65
N ALA A 414 11.60 2.07 14.42
CA ALA A 414 12.13 3.00 13.42
C ALA A 414 11.08 4.01 12.90
N PHE A 415 9.78 3.73 13.04
CA PHE A 415 8.73 4.69 12.70
C PHE A 415 8.66 5.84 13.72
N PRO A 416 8.99 7.09 13.34
CA PRO A 416 9.19 8.17 14.32
C PRO A 416 7.92 8.96 14.68
N TRP A 417 6.91 8.97 13.78
CA TRP A 417 5.76 9.88 13.89
C TRP A 417 4.67 9.33 14.83
N ARG A 418 5.08 9.01 16.06
CA ARG A 418 4.21 8.32 17.04
C ARG A 418 3.09 9.20 17.61
N ASN A 419 3.16 10.52 17.50
CA ASN A 419 2.08 11.43 17.88
C ASN A 419 1.03 11.65 16.78
N ALA A 420 1.02 10.81 15.75
CA ALA A 420 0.07 10.88 14.65
C ALA A 420 -1.37 10.60 15.11
N SER A 421 -2.32 11.46 14.76
CA SER A 421 -3.76 11.25 14.92
C SER A 421 -4.41 10.74 13.64
N ARG A 422 -3.87 11.14 12.49
CA ARG A 422 -4.27 10.71 11.14
C ARG A 422 -3.04 10.61 10.25
N ILE A 423 -2.99 9.56 9.42
CA ILE A 423 -2.06 9.48 8.31
C ILE A 423 -2.89 9.58 7.05
N ALA A 424 -2.54 10.51 6.17
CA ALA A 424 -3.31 10.78 4.97
C ALA A 424 -2.47 10.64 3.70
N TYR A 425 -3.12 10.44 2.57
CA TYR A 425 -2.50 10.54 1.26
C TYR A 425 -3.43 11.19 0.24
N ILE A 426 -2.85 11.98 -0.66
CA ILE A 426 -3.43 12.37 -1.93
C ILE A 426 -3.22 11.22 -2.90
N MET A 427 -4.22 10.93 -3.73
CA MET A 427 -4.13 10.12 -4.93
C MET A 427 -4.76 10.88 -6.07
N LEU A 428 -3.97 11.15 -7.11
CA LEU A 428 -4.45 11.56 -8.41
C LEU A 428 -4.39 10.36 -9.34
N GLN A 429 -5.47 10.12 -10.08
CA GLN A 429 -5.55 9.05 -11.07
C GLN A 429 -6.16 9.61 -12.35
N TRP A 430 -5.58 9.25 -13.50
CA TRP A 430 -6.07 9.67 -14.82
C TRP A 430 -5.80 8.59 -15.87
N ASP A 431 -6.50 8.65 -17.01
CA ASP A 431 -6.42 7.62 -18.03
C ASP A 431 -5.54 8.05 -19.22
N GLU A 432 -5.45 9.35 -19.55
CA GLU A 432 -4.81 9.84 -20.75
C GLU A 432 -3.38 10.34 -20.50
N LYS A 433 -2.40 9.79 -21.20
CA LYS A 433 -0.96 10.05 -20.97
C LYS A 433 -0.60 11.53 -21.03
N TRP A 434 -1.22 12.31 -21.92
CA TRP A 434 -0.90 13.73 -22.11
C TRP A 434 -1.29 14.63 -20.94
N LEU A 435 -2.13 14.17 -20.01
CA LEU A 435 -2.45 14.90 -18.79
C LEU A 435 -1.34 14.81 -17.72
N GLY A 436 -0.27 14.07 -17.98
CA GLY A 436 0.75 13.72 -16.99
C GLY A 436 1.38 14.95 -16.33
N GLU A 437 1.85 15.91 -17.15
CA GLU A 437 2.53 17.12 -16.65
C GLU A 437 1.60 17.99 -15.80
N GLU A 438 0.36 18.23 -16.26
CA GLU A 438 -0.62 19.02 -15.53
C GLU A 438 -1.03 18.34 -14.21
N MET A 439 -1.18 17.01 -14.21
CA MET A 439 -1.48 16.24 -13.01
C MET A 439 -0.34 16.28 -11.99
N GLU A 440 0.90 16.24 -12.46
CA GLU A 440 2.10 16.36 -11.61
C GLU A 440 2.20 17.75 -11.00
N GLU A 441 2.01 18.79 -11.79
CA GLU A 441 2.03 20.18 -11.31
C GLU A 441 0.90 20.43 -10.31
N PHE A 442 -0.31 19.95 -10.61
CA PHE A 442 -1.44 20.03 -9.67
C PHE A 442 -1.15 19.31 -8.35
N CYS A 443 -0.60 18.07 -8.42
CA CYS A 443 -0.22 17.31 -7.24
C CYS A 443 0.83 18.03 -6.41
N LYS A 444 1.84 18.61 -7.04
CA LYS A 444 2.91 19.36 -6.38
C LYS A 444 2.36 20.55 -5.61
N ASN A 445 1.52 21.37 -6.25
CA ASN A 445 0.88 22.53 -5.63
C ASN A 445 -0.01 22.10 -4.44
N PHE A 446 -0.76 21.03 -4.59
CA PHE A 446 -1.61 20.52 -3.52
C PHE A 446 -0.79 19.93 -2.36
N LYS A 447 0.28 19.18 -2.67
CA LYS A 447 1.23 18.64 -1.70
C LYS A 447 1.85 19.74 -0.84
N GLU A 448 2.37 20.80 -1.43
CA GLU A 448 2.97 21.93 -0.72
C GLU A 448 1.96 22.59 0.24
N ASN A 449 0.70 22.75 -0.18
CA ASN A 449 -0.36 23.32 0.65
C ASN A 449 -0.77 22.44 1.84
N LEU A 450 -0.70 21.10 1.72
CA LEU A 450 -1.03 20.19 2.81
C LEU A 450 0.16 19.89 3.71
N MET A 451 1.39 19.86 3.16
CA MET A 451 2.59 19.48 3.89
C MET A 451 2.84 20.40 5.10
N ARG A 452 2.51 21.67 5.01
CA ARG A 452 2.64 22.63 6.13
C ARG A 452 1.85 22.25 7.39
N PHE A 453 0.81 21.41 7.27
CA PHE A 453 0.01 20.92 8.40
C PHE A 453 0.52 19.60 8.96
N SER A 454 1.44 18.92 8.25
CA SER A 454 2.06 17.68 8.74
C SER A 454 2.99 17.95 9.90
N ILE A 455 3.31 16.91 10.65
CA ILE A 455 4.28 17.02 11.77
C ILE A 455 5.59 17.59 11.22
N ASP A 456 6.12 18.62 11.89
CA ASP A 456 7.34 19.36 11.53
C ASP A 456 7.32 19.92 10.10
N GLY A 457 6.15 20.05 9.46
CA GLY A 457 6.01 20.53 8.09
C GLY A 457 6.60 19.61 7.02
N LYS A 458 6.91 18.34 7.34
CA LYS A 458 7.62 17.41 6.44
C LYS A 458 7.25 15.95 6.58
N ALA A 459 6.53 15.54 7.62
CA ALA A 459 6.26 14.14 7.92
C ALA A 459 5.42 13.45 6.86
N GLY A 460 5.96 12.38 6.28
CA GLY A 460 5.31 11.46 5.34
C GLY A 460 5.27 10.04 5.89
N PHE A 461 4.59 9.14 5.18
CA PHE A 461 4.44 7.73 5.55
C PHE A 461 5.02 6.82 4.48
N LEU A 462 5.97 5.98 4.88
CA LEU A 462 6.75 5.12 3.98
C LEU A 462 5.90 4.18 3.11
N ASN A 463 4.77 3.67 3.63
CA ASN A 463 3.89 2.78 2.88
C ASN A 463 2.97 3.50 1.87
N PHE A 464 2.91 4.82 1.91
CA PHE A 464 2.29 5.67 0.88
C PHE A 464 3.33 6.62 0.31
N PRO A 465 4.37 6.08 -0.37
CA PRO A 465 5.53 6.85 -0.75
C PRO A 465 5.21 7.86 -1.85
N ASP A 466 5.87 9.01 -1.77
CA ASP A 466 5.95 10.02 -2.81
C ASP A 466 7.19 9.74 -3.67
N ARG A 467 7.03 9.53 -4.97
CA ARG A 467 8.13 9.18 -5.88
C ARG A 467 9.19 10.27 -5.97
N GLU A 468 8.77 11.53 -6.07
CA GLU A 468 9.71 12.65 -6.15
C GLU A 468 10.58 12.73 -4.89
N LEU A 469 9.96 12.53 -3.73
CA LEU A 469 10.66 12.51 -2.46
C LEU A 469 11.61 11.31 -2.34
N CYS A 470 11.20 10.12 -2.80
CA CYS A 470 11.99 8.90 -2.70
C CYS A 470 13.34 8.96 -3.44
N VAL A 471 13.45 9.77 -4.50
CA VAL A 471 14.69 9.91 -5.29
C VAL A 471 15.62 11.01 -4.78
N THR A 472 15.24 11.70 -3.69
CA THR A 472 16.06 12.71 -3.02
C THR A 472 16.48 12.24 -1.62
N GLU A 473 17.50 12.87 -1.03
CA GLU A 473 17.91 12.60 0.36
C GLU A 473 16.85 13.06 1.40
N ASP A 474 15.89 13.90 0.98
CA ASP A 474 14.84 14.42 1.87
C ASP A 474 13.89 13.33 2.38
N HIS A 475 13.80 12.17 1.68
CA HIS A 475 13.00 11.04 2.14
C HIS A 475 13.43 10.54 3.53
N HIS A 476 14.72 10.64 3.87
CA HIS A 476 15.21 10.29 5.20
C HIS A 476 14.56 11.13 6.29
N GLN A 477 14.44 12.45 6.06
CA GLN A 477 13.82 13.35 7.01
C GLN A 477 12.29 13.17 7.06
N ALA A 478 11.65 12.95 5.91
CA ALA A 478 10.21 12.80 5.83
C ALA A 478 9.70 11.48 6.43
N TYR A 479 10.39 10.36 6.15
CA TYR A 479 9.93 9.04 6.59
C TYR A 479 10.53 8.60 7.92
N TYR A 480 11.76 8.99 8.22
CA TYR A 480 12.50 8.52 9.40
C TYR A 480 12.79 9.61 10.42
N GLY A 481 12.64 10.91 10.09
CA GLY A 481 12.80 12.02 11.01
C GLY A 481 14.07 11.91 11.88
N PRO A 482 13.92 11.95 13.22
CA PRO A 482 15.07 11.85 14.13
C PRO A 482 15.79 10.49 14.11
N ASN A 483 15.19 9.45 13.54
CA ASN A 483 15.77 8.10 13.48
C ASN A 483 16.68 7.89 12.26
N SER A 484 16.80 8.87 11.36
CA SER A 484 17.53 8.77 10.08
C SER A 484 18.96 8.29 10.21
N ASP A 485 19.74 8.84 11.16
CA ASP A 485 21.16 8.52 11.31
C ASP A 485 21.35 7.08 11.81
N ALA A 486 20.55 6.65 12.79
CA ALA A 486 20.56 5.28 13.28
C ALA A 486 20.22 4.27 12.15
N ILE A 487 19.27 4.60 11.28
CA ILE A 487 18.90 3.77 10.13
C ILE A 487 20.06 3.65 9.13
N ARG A 488 20.80 4.74 8.87
CA ARG A 488 21.99 4.73 8.01
C ARG A 488 23.09 3.84 8.58
N GLU A 489 23.37 3.91 9.87
CA GLU A 489 24.37 3.05 10.55
C GLU A 489 23.99 1.56 10.45
N ILE A 490 22.72 1.23 10.70
CA ILE A 490 22.22 -0.14 10.58
C ILE A 490 22.32 -0.63 9.13
N LYS A 491 22.01 0.23 8.15
CA LYS A 491 22.16 -0.08 6.72
C LYS A 491 23.61 -0.41 6.37
N GLN A 492 24.58 0.36 6.85
CA GLN A 492 26.00 0.11 6.61
C GLN A 492 26.46 -1.23 7.22
N THR A 493 25.88 -1.64 8.35
CA THR A 493 26.19 -2.91 9.00
C THR A 493 25.66 -4.11 8.22
N TRP A 494 24.39 -4.06 7.78
CA TRP A 494 23.67 -5.21 7.25
C TRP A 494 23.63 -5.28 5.72
N ASP A 495 23.80 -4.15 5.03
CA ASP A 495 23.93 -4.06 3.56
C ASP A 495 25.04 -3.07 3.15
N PRO A 496 26.31 -3.38 3.48
CA PRO A 496 27.42 -2.45 3.31
C PRO A 496 27.75 -2.10 1.85
N LYS A 497 27.28 -2.90 0.90
CA LYS A 497 27.43 -2.61 -0.54
C LYS A 497 26.22 -1.92 -1.16
N GLY A 498 25.12 -1.73 -0.41
CA GLY A 498 23.91 -1.07 -0.87
C GLY A 498 23.23 -1.80 -2.01
N ILE A 499 23.21 -3.15 -1.99
CA ILE A 499 22.57 -3.92 -3.05
C ILE A 499 21.04 -3.89 -2.97
N PHE A 500 20.46 -3.71 -1.76
CA PHE A 500 19.04 -3.43 -1.59
C PHE A 500 18.79 -1.94 -1.68
N GLN A 501 18.11 -1.48 -2.72
CA GLN A 501 17.87 -0.06 -2.95
C GLN A 501 16.45 0.31 -2.51
N PHE A 502 16.33 1.26 -1.57
CA PHE A 502 15.03 1.78 -1.13
C PHE A 502 14.25 2.35 -2.30
N ALA A 503 14.88 3.20 -3.12
CA ALA A 503 14.31 3.75 -4.34
C ALA A 503 15.11 3.24 -5.55
N PRO A 504 14.67 2.14 -6.18
CA PRO A 504 15.34 1.63 -7.37
C PRO A 504 15.30 2.66 -8.49
N LYS A 505 16.31 2.64 -9.34
CA LYS A 505 16.40 3.50 -10.53
C LYS A 505 15.30 3.08 -11.51
N ASN A 506 14.17 3.74 -11.43
CA ASN A 506 13.11 3.71 -12.42
C ASN A 506 13.13 5.07 -13.09
N GLU A 507 13.98 5.26 -14.08
CA GLU A 507 13.87 6.43 -14.95
C GLU A 507 12.49 6.37 -15.60
N ARG A 508 11.75 7.46 -15.55
CA ARG A 508 10.57 7.62 -16.39
C ARG A 508 11.10 7.61 -17.81
N ASP A 509 10.90 6.52 -18.51
CA ASP A 509 11.41 6.38 -19.85
C ASP A 509 10.55 7.22 -20.80
N GLU A 510 10.99 8.43 -21.07
CA GLU A 510 10.47 9.24 -22.17
C GLU A 510 10.74 8.59 -23.54
N SER A 511 11.65 7.61 -23.60
CA SER A 511 12.07 6.94 -24.82
C SER A 511 11.13 5.81 -25.30
N ILE A 512 10.09 5.45 -24.56
CA ILE A 512 9.14 4.34 -24.89
C ILE A 512 8.48 4.54 -26.27
N ALA A 513 8.52 5.75 -26.82
CA ALA A 513 8.04 5.99 -28.20
C ALA A 513 8.85 5.24 -29.28
N THR A 514 10.12 4.87 -28.99
CA THR A 514 11.01 4.24 -29.97
C THR A 514 11.10 2.72 -29.84
N ASP A 515 10.81 2.14 -28.67
CA ASP A 515 10.95 0.69 -28.44
C ASP A 515 9.64 -0.12 -28.61
N ILE A 516 8.51 0.55 -28.84
CA ILE A 516 7.24 -0.14 -29.19
C ILE A 516 7.29 -0.72 -30.60
N VAL A 517 8.13 -0.20 -31.51
CA VAL A 517 8.24 -0.68 -32.89
C VAL A 517 8.63 -2.16 -32.98
N PRO A 518 9.61 -2.69 -32.21
CA PRO A 518 9.93 -4.11 -32.23
C PRO A 518 8.80 -5.00 -31.66
N ILE A 519 8.07 -4.51 -30.63
CA ILE A 519 6.97 -5.25 -30.01
C ILE A 519 5.76 -5.30 -30.94
N LEU A 520 5.45 -4.21 -31.63
CA LEU A 520 4.42 -4.18 -32.68
C LEU A 520 4.81 -5.05 -33.88
N GLN A 521 6.09 -5.07 -34.26
CA GLN A 521 6.58 -5.95 -35.32
C GLN A 521 6.50 -7.44 -34.91
N ALA A 522 6.81 -7.76 -33.64
CA ALA A 522 6.66 -9.11 -33.11
C ALA A 522 5.17 -9.51 -33.00
N ALA A 523 4.29 -8.61 -32.64
CA ALA A 523 2.85 -8.86 -32.62
C ALA A 523 2.27 -9.05 -34.03
N LEU A 524 2.72 -8.28 -35.00
CA LEU A 524 2.35 -8.44 -36.42
C LEU A 524 2.86 -9.76 -36.99
N SER A 525 4.06 -10.21 -36.62
CA SER A 525 4.59 -11.52 -37.03
C SER A 525 3.85 -12.69 -36.37
N ILE A 526 3.30 -12.51 -35.17
CA ILE A 526 2.41 -13.49 -34.52
C ILE A 526 1.06 -13.54 -35.26
N GLU A 527 0.50 -12.40 -35.68
CA GLU A 527 -0.72 -12.38 -36.50
C GLU A 527 -0.52 -13.10 -37.84
N GLU A 528 0.62 -12.93 -38.51
CA GLU A 528 0.94 -13.67 -39.73
C GLU A 528 1.10 -15.18 -39.50
N ILE A 529 1.73 -15.58 -38.41
CA ILE A 529 1.89 -17.00 -38.02
C ILE A 529 0.54 -17.64 -37.66
N VAL A 530 -0.31 -16.92 -36.91
CA VAL A 530 -1.65 -17.42 -36.56
C VAL A 530 -2.56 -17.50 -37.75
N SER A 531 -2.51 -16.50 -38.64
CA SER A 531 -3.27 -16.50 -39.92
C SER A 531 -2.85 -17.63 -40.85
N ALA A 532 -1.56 -17.94 -40.93
CA ALA A 532 -1.03 -19.02 -41.74
C ALA A 532 -1.30 -20.42 -41.13
N SER A 533 -1.36 -20.52 -39.80
CA SER A 533 -1.50 -21.80 -39.11
C SER A 533 -2.95 -22.23 -38.86
N LEU A 534 -3.90 -21.28 -38.83
CA LEU A 534 -5.30 -21.50 -38.48
C LEU A 534 -6.27 -20.70 -39.38
N PRO A 535 -6.35 -21.02 -40.67
CA PRO A 535 -7.12 -20.23 -41.64
C PRO A 535 -8.64 -20.16 -41.35
N HIS A 536 -9.18 -21.03 -40.49
CA HIS A 536 -10.56 -21.00 -40.06
C HIS A 536 -10.91 -19.92 -39.03
N LEU A 537 -9.90 -19.24 -38.47
CA LEU A 537 -10.07 -18.10 -37.52
C LEU A 537 -10.03 -16.74 -38.22
N ASN A 538 -9.73 -16.67 -39.52
CA ASN A 538 -9.69 -15.45 -40.28
C ASN A 538 -10.93 -14.53 -40.17
N PRO A 539 -12.19 -15.05 -40.10
CA PRO A 539 -13.35 -14.18 -39.90
C PRO A 539 -13.40 -13.50 -38.55
N LEU A 540 -12.86 -14.14 -37.49
CA LEU A 540 -12.82 -13.60 -36.14
C LEU A 540 -11.75 -12.48 -36.03
N MET A 541 -10.60 -12.69 -36.66
CA MET A 541 -9.51 -11.72 -36.71
C MET A 541 -9.87 -10.48 -37.51
N THR A 542 -10.62 -10.66 -38.62
CA THR A 542 -11.17 -9.54 -39.39
C THR A 542 -12.15 -8.70 -38.57
N LEU A 543 -12.98 -9.34 -37.75
CA LEU A 543 -13.92 -8.67 -36.86
C LEU A 543 -13.19 -7.90 -35.75
N ILE A 544 -12.14 -8.46 -35.16
CA ILE A 544 -11.30 -7.80 -34.16
C ILE A 544 -10.57 -6.60 -34.75
N SER A 545 -10.01 -6.73 -35.95
CA SER A 545 -9.37 -5.64 -36.70
C SER A 545 -10.35 -4.51 -37.03
N GLN A 546 -11.58 -4.83 -37.39
CA GLN A 546 -12.63 -3.83 -37.65
C GLN A 546 -13.11 -3.12 -36.37
N LEU A 547 -13.14 -3.83 -35.24
CA LEU A 547 -13.48 -3.25 -33.94
C LEU A 547 -12.36 -2.33 -33.40
N SER A 548 -11.10 -2.68 -33.66
CA SER A 548 -9.95 -1.86 -33.26
C SER A 548 -9.74 -0.62 -34.15
N ALA A 549 -10.26 -0.63 -35.39
CA ALA A 549 -10.18 0.49 -36.31
C ALA A 549 -11.34 1.52 -36.18
N GLY A 550 -12.24 1.35 -35.22
CA GLY A 550 -13.33 2.31 -34.96
C GLY A 550 -14.38 2.45 -36.08
N ASN A 551 -14.44 1.50 -37.03
CA ASN A 551 -15.37 1.51 -38.14
C ASN A 551 -16.56 0.58 -37.87
N LEU A 552 -17.45 0.96 -36.97
CA LEU A 552 -18.84 0.51 -36.97
C LEU A 552 -19.72 1.73 -36.73
N SER A 553 -20.31 2.19 -37.82
CA SER A 553 -21.43 3.15 -37.81
C SER A 553 -22.70 2.50 -37.25
#